data_014537097901711182226fe354492e76
#
_entry.id   014537097901711182226fe354492e76
#
_cell.length_a   1.000
_cell.length_b   1.000
_cell.length_c   1.000
_cell.angle_alpha   90.00
_cell.angle_beta   90.00
_cell.angle_gamma   90.00
#
_symmetry.space_group_name_H-M   'P 1'
#
loop_
_entity.id
_entity.type
_entity.pdbx_description
1 polymer ?
#
loop_
_entity_poly.entity_id
_entity_poly.type
_entity_poly.pdbx_seq_one_letter_code
_entity_poly.pdbx_strand_id
1 'polypeptide(L)'
;MNRIQAILTLDMENIPSNFQEIIQHEKEVVAKWKEEGILEHLFLRQGNGAVLIFKDVDETKAKELMETLPLYKLKKSVEYLNLVKQF
;
A
#
# COMPACT_ATOMS: atom_id res chain seq x y z
N MET A 1 0.05 3.79 -20.58
CA MET A 1 -0.05 2.67 -19.62
C MET A 1 -0.60 3.17 -18.30
N ASN A 2 -1.53 2.39 -17.76
CA ASN A 2 -2.21 2.80 -16.54
C ASN A 2 -1.49 2.35 -15.28
N ARG A 3 -1.62 3.16 -14.24
CA ARG A 3 -1.13 2.85 -12.90
C ARG A 3 -2.27 3.03 -11.91
N ILE A 4 -2.22 2.32 -10.78
CA ILE A 4 -3.15 2.53 -9.68
C ILE A 4 -2.35 3.06 -8.51
N GLN A 5 -2.74 4.23 -8.01
CA GLN A 5 -2.13 4.80 -6.82
C GLN A 5 -3.04 4.52 -5.63
N ALA A 6 -2.50 3.85 -4.61
CA ALA A 6 -3.21 3.63 -3.36
C ALA A 6 -2.57 4.53 -2.29
N ILE A 7 -3.39 5.34 -1.64
CA ILE A 7 -2.93 6.24 -0.59
C ILE A 7 -3.48 5.71 0.74
N LEU A 8 -2.60 5.14 1.54
CA LEU A 8 -2.95 4.56 2.83
C LEU A 8 -2.66 5.58 3.94
N THR A 9 -3.67 5.88 4.73
CA THR A 9 -3.52 6.71 5.93
C THR A 9 -3.80 5.85 7.14
N LEU A 10 -2.84 5.78 8.06
CA LEU A 10 -2.96 4.99 9.28
C LEU A 10 -3.62 5.78 10.40
N ASP A 11 -4.34 5.08 11.27
CA ASP A 11 -4.89 5.66 12.49
C ASP A 11 -3.82 5.62 13.57
N MET A 12 -3.03 6.68 13.64
CA MET A 12 -1.89 6.75 14.56
C MET A 12 -2.29 6.87 16.03
N GLU A 13 -3.57 7.12 16.32
CA GLU A 13 -4.06 7.19 17.68
C GLU A 13 -4.34 5.80 18.27
N ASN A 14 -4.48 4.79 17.41
CA ASN A 14 -4.83 3.43 17.81
C ASN A 14 -3.78 2.41 17.36
N ILE A 15 -2.51 2.71 17.61
CA ILE A 15 -1.41 1.83 17.22
C ILE A 15 -1.27 0.73 18.31
N PRO A 16 -1.34 -0.56 17.89
CA PRO A 16 -1.20 -1.65 18.85
C PRO A 16 0.24 -1.81 19.34
N SER A 17 0.39 -2.50 20.48
CA SER A 17 1.72 -2.71 21.10
C SER A 17 2.64 -3.55 20.20
N ASN A 18 2.08 -4.40 19.34
CA ASN A 18 2.87 -5.24 18.43
C ASN A 18 3.10 -4.60 17.06
N PHE A 19 3.05 -3.28 17.00
CA PHE A 19 3.16 -2.54 15.73
C PHE A 19 4.44 -2.88 14.96
N GLN A 20 5.57 -3.06 15.66
CA GLN A 20 6.83 -3.38 14.99
C GLN A 20 6.79 -4.74 14.27
N GLU A 21 6.09 -5.71 14.84
CA GLU A 21 5.91 -7.01 14.19
C GLU A 21 5.04 -6.87 12.94
N ILE A 22 4.01 -6.04 13.01
CA ILE A 22 3.14 -5.76 11.87
C ILE A 22 3.93 -5.09 10.76
N ILE A 23 4.77 -4.12 11.09
CA ILE A 23 5.63 -3.43 10.11
C ILE A 23 6.60 -4.43 9.44
N GLN A 24 7.18 -5.35 10.21
CA GLN A 24 8.09 -6.34 9.65
C GLN A 24 7.37 -7.24 8.64
N HIS A 25 6.16 -7.69 8.98
CA HIS A 25 5.36 -8.51 8.08
C HIS A 25 4.97 -7.71 6.82
N GLU A 26 4.63 -6.44 7.00
CA GLU A 26 4.30 -5.54 5.89
C GLU A 26 5.44 -5.45 4.89
N LYS A 27 6.67 -5.30 5.38
CA LYS A 27 7.86 -5.23 4.53
C LYS A 27 8.02 -6.48 3.68
N GLU A 28 7.73 -7.65 4.25
CA GLU A 28 7.82 -8.92 3.53
C GLU A 28 6.79 -8.98 2.39
N VAL A 29 5.57 -8.54 2.65
CA VAL A 29 4.50 -8.57 1.64
C VAL A 29 4.81 -7.63 0.49
N VAL A 30 5.21 -6.39 0.78
CA VAL A 30 5.49 -5.42 -0.29
C VAL A 30 6.74 -5.79 -1.08
N ALA A 31 7.74 -6.40 -0.44
CA ALA A 31 8.92 -6.89 -1.12
C ALA A 31 8.56 -7.97 -2.15
N LYS A 32 7.61 -8.84 -1.79
CA LYS A 32 7.12 -9.87 -2.69
C LYS A 32 6.43 -9.26 -3.90
N TRP A 33 5.60 -8.25 -3.69
CA TRP A 33 4.92 -7.56 -4.80
C TRP A 33 5.91 -6.87 -5.72
N LYS A 34 6.98 -6.32 -5.18
CA LYS A 34 8.03 -5.71 -5.99
C LYS A 34 8.72 -6.78 -6.85
N GLU A 35 9.05 -7.93 -6.27
CA GLU A 35 9.64 -9.05 -7.00
C GLU A 35 8.72 -9.54 -8.12
N GLU A 36 7.43 -9.59 -7.86
CA GLU A 36 6.44 -10.03 -8.84
C GLU A 36 6.19 -8.99 -9.93
N GLY A 37 6.72 -7.78 -9.77
CA GLY A 37 6.60 -6.72 -10.76
C GLY A 37 5.28 -5.98 -10.76
N ILE A 38 4.44 -6.17 -9.73
CA ILE A 38 3.15 -5.48 -9.64
C ILE A 38 3.20 -4.21 -8.80
N LEU A 39 4.21 -4.06 -7.95
CA LEU A 39 4.42 -2.83 -7.20
C LEU A 39 5.61 -2.09 -7.80
N GLU A 40 5.33 -0.93 -8.40
CA GLU A 40 6.37 -0.14 -9.07
C GLU A 40 7.09 0.79 -8.11
N HIS A 41 6.35 1.47 -7.25
CA HIS A 41 6.90 2.43 -6.30
C HIS A 41 6.18 2.33 -4.96
N LEU A 42 6.93 2.58 -3.91
CA LEU A 42 6.39 2.69 -2.55
C LEU A 42 7.04 3.91 -1.89
N PHE A 43 6.21 4.83 -1.43
CA PHE A 43 6.66 6.02 -0.71
C PHE A 43 6.05 6.00 0.69
N LEU A 44 6.86 6.27 1.70
CA LEU A 44 6.33 6.45 3.05
C LEU A 44 5.89 7.89 3.21
N ARG A 45 4.67 8.07 3.71
CA ARG A 45 4.18 9.40 4.04
C ARG A 45 4.70 9.76 5.42
N GLN A 46 5.24 10.95 5.54
CA GLN A 46 5.82 11.38 6.80
C GLN A 46 4.77 11.32 7.90
N GLY A 47 4.99 10.41 8.84
CA GLY A 47 4.21 10.30 10.07
C GLY A 47 2.95 9.43 10.04
N ASN A 48 2.36 9.09 8.87
CA ASN A 48 1.04 8.48 8.96
C ASN A 48 0.61 7.53 7.84
N GLY A 49 1.52 7.00 7.06
CA GLY A 49 1.07 6.03 6.06
C GLY A 49 2.00 5.86 4.88
N ALA A 50 1.42 5.49 3.74
CA ALA A 50 2.22 5.17 2.55
C ALA A 50 1.45 5.45 1.28
N VAL A 51 2.19 5.63 0.18
CA VAL A 51 1.65 5.72 -1.16
C VAL A 51 2.26 4.57 -1.96
N LEU A 52 1.41 3.76 -2.57
CA LEU A 52 1.82 2.61 -3.38
C LEU A 52 1.39 2.83 -4.82
N ILE A 53 2.31 2.59 -5.75
CA ILE A 53 2.01 2.69 -7.18
C ILE A 53 2.07 1.28 -7.76
N PHE A 54 0.90 0.77 -8.16
CA PHE A 54 0.77 -0.55 -8.78
C PHE A 54 0.78 -0.43 -10.30
N LYS A 55 1.34 -1.42 -10.95
CA LYS A 55 1.29 -1.54 -12.41
C LYS A 55 0.77 -2.92 -12.79
N ASP A 56 0.24 -3.02 -14.01
CA ASP A 56 -0.27 -4.28 -14.58
C ASP A 56 -1.40 -4.92 -13.77
N VAL A 57 -2.12 -4.12 -12.99
CA VAL A 57 -3.32 -4.56 -12.27
C VAL A 57 -4.39 -3.47 -12.42
N ASP A 58 -5.65 -3.87 -12.34
CA ASP A 58 -6.75 -2.90 -12.34
C ASP A 58 -7.06 -2.46 -10.90
N GLU A 59 -8.01 -1.52 -10.77
CA GLU A 59 -8.38 -1.00 -9.45
C GLU A 59 -8.93 -2.10 -8.53
N THR A 60 -9.73 -3.01 -9.07
CA THR A 60 -10.30 -4.11 -8.28
C THR A 60 -9.19 -4.98 -7.69
N LYS A 61 -8.19 -5.33 -8.52
CA LYS A 61 -7.07 -6.14 -8.06
C LYS A 61 -6.21 -5.39 -7.05
N ALA A 62 -5.99 -4.10 -7.27
CA ALA A 62 -5.23 -3.28 -6.32
C ALA A 62 -5.92 -3.24 -4.96
N LYS A 63 -7.25 -3.11 -4.94
CA LYS A 63 -8.03 -3.13 -3.68
C LYS A 63 -7.88 -4.47 -2.97
N GLU A 64 -7.98 -5.58 -3.71
CA GLU A 64 -7.81 -6.92 -3.13
C GLU A 64 -6.42 -7.06 -2.51
N LEU A 65 -5.38 -6.61 -3.20
CA LEU A 65 -4.02 -6.67 -2.69
C LEU A 65 -3.86 -5.83 -1.42
N MET A 66 -4.37 -4.60 -1.43
CA MET A 66 -4.28 -3.73 -0.27
C MET A 66 -4.95 -4.34 0.96
N GLU A 67 -6.08 -5.04 0.77
CA GLU A 67 -6.80 -5.68 1.87
C GLU A 67 -5.99 -6.81 2.53
N THR A 68 -4.99 -7.35 1.84
CA THR A 68 -4.12 -8.39 2.40
C THR A 68 -2.96 -7.82 3.22
N LEU A 69 -2.73 -6.51 3.16
CA LEU A 69 -1.64 -5.90 3.91
C LEU A 69 -1.89 -5.95 5.41
N PRO A 70 -0.87 -6.32 6.20
CA PRO A 70 -1.01 -6.30 7.66
C PRO A 70 -1.43 -4.96 8.22
N LEU A 71 -0.99 -3.85 7.61
CA LEU A 71 -1.36 -2.51 8.05
C LEU A 71 -2.77 -2.09 7.65
N TYR A 72 -3.42 -2.84 6.76
CA TYR A 72 -4.75 -2.46 6.26
C TYR A 72 -5.77 -2.30 7.39
N LYS A 73 -5.75 -3.19 8.37
CA LYS A 73 -6.68 -3.12 9.50
C LYS A 73 -6.40 -1.96 10.47
N LEU A 74 -5.26 -1.32 10.33
CA LEU A 74 -4.90 -0.14 11.13
C LEU A 74 -5.18 1.16 10.37
N LYS A 75 -5.83 1.06 9.22
CA LYS A 75 -6.08 2.24 8.39
C LYS A 75 -7.14 3.15 8.97
N LYS A 76 -6.94 4.44 8.76
CA LYS A 76 -7.97 5.45 8.91
C LYS A 76 -8.72 5.58 7.58
N SER A 77 -8.00 5.55 6.47
CA SER A 77 -8.57 5.62 5.14
C SER A 77 -7.63 5.05 4.09
N VAL A 78 -8.19 4.64 2.95
CA VAL A 78 -7.42 4.27 1.76
C VAL A 78 -8.11 4.91 0.56
N GLU A 79 -7.35 5.64 -0.24
CA GLU A 79 -7.85 6.23 -1.47
C GLU A 79 -7.17 5.56 -2.66
N TYR A 80 -7.93 5.41 -3.76
CA TYR A 80 -7.42 4.81 -4.99
C TYR A 80 -7.59 5.78 -6.14
N LEU A 81 -6.53 6.01 -6.91
CA LEU A 81 -6.55 6.89 -8.06
C LEU A 81 -6.00 6.16 -9.28
N ASN A 82 -6.69 6.29 -10.40
CA ASN A 82 -6.22 5.77 -11.68
C ASN A 82 -5.28 6.82 -12.29
N LEU A 83 -4.08 6.39 -12.65
CA LEU A 83 -3.08 7.26 -13.25
C LEU A 83 -2.74 6.77 -14.64
N VAL A 84 -2.48 7.69 -15.56
CA VAL A 84 -2.01 7.36 -16.88
C VAL A 84 -0.56 7.81 -16.98
N LYS A 85 0.35 6.84 -17.12
CA LYS A 85 1.78 7.12 -17.18
C LYS A 85 2.10 7.82 -18.51
N GLN A 86 2.72 8.99 -18.43
CA GLN A 86 3.10 9.78 -19.60
C GLN A 86 4.56 9.56 -20.01
N PHE A 87 5.44 9.24 -19.05
CA PHE A 87 6.87 9.06 -19.31
C PHE A 87 7.38 7.73 -18.85
#